data_929b7b3b2302cf3933792bf82f53c849
#
_entry.id   929b7b3b2302cf3933792bf82f53c849
#
_cell.length_a   1.000
_cell.length_b   1.000
_cell.length_c   1.000
_cell.angle_alpha   90.00
_cell.angle_beta   90.00
_cell.angle_gamma   90.00
#
_symmetry.space_group_name_H-M   'P 1'
#
loop_
_entity.id
_entity.type
_entity.pdbx_description
1 polymer ?
#
loop_
_entity_poly.entity_id
_entity_poly.type
_entity_poly.pdbx_seq_one_letter_code
_entity_poly.pdbx_strand_id
1 'polypeptide(L)'
;MTMQIELKEISIRELTDRYQDNAENGVTAYHGELDVRPPYQREFVYGEKERNAVIHTVEQGFPLNVMYWATRDNGTFEIIDGQQRTISICQYVKSEFAYEMRYFHNLSGDEKDKILDYKLMVYICTGTDSEKLKWFETINIAGKPLFKQELRNAVYSGSWVSDAKRYFSKSSCPAYAIGADYLTGSPIRQDYLET
;
A
#
# COMPACT_ATOMS: atom_id res chain seq x y z
N MET A 1 19.07 -18.42 -8.71
CA MET A 1 17.92 -18.40 -9.66
C MET A 1 17.59 -16.95 -9.90
N THR A 2 17.20 -16.57 -11.10
CA THR A 2 16.80 -15.19 -11.40
C THR A 2 15.33 -15.05 -11.07
N MET A 3 14.92 -13.96 -10.37
CA MET A 3 13.53 -13.63 -10.07
C MET A 3 12.67 -13.73 -11.34
N GLN A 4 11.54 -14.39 -11.26
CA GLN A 4 10.55 -14.48 -12.34
C GLN A 4 9.54 -13.35 -12.19
N ILE A 5 9.18 -12.71 -13.32
CA ILE A 5 8.23 -11.59 -13.35
C ILE A 5 7.17 -11.91 -14.40
N GLU A 6 5.91 -11.95 -13.99
CA GLU A 6 4.74 -12.17 -14.84
C GLU A 6 3.83 -10.94 -14.80
N LEU A 7 3.41 -10.44 -15.96
CA LEU A 7 2.43 -9.36 -16.02
C LEU A 7 1.02 -9.94 -15.99
N LYS A 8 0.19 -9.44 -15.06
CA LYS A 8 -1.25 -9.76 -14.97
C LYS A 8 -2.10 -8.52 -15.06
N GLU A 9 -3.25 -8.66 -15.71
CA GLU A 9 -4.33 -7.67 -15.67
C GLU A 9 -5.33 -8.07 -14.58
N ILE A 10 -5.48 -7.22 -13.58
CA ILE A 10 -6.39 -7.44 -12.45
C ILE A 10 -7.42 -6.33 -12.46
N SER A 11 -8.71 -6.69 -12.49
CA SER A 11 -9.77 -5.70 -12.40
C SER A 11 -9.86 -5.08 -11.00
N ILE A 12 -10.37 -3.86 -10.91
CA ILE A 12 -10.68 -3.25 -9.61
C ILE A 12 -11.70 -4.11 -8.85
N ARG A 13 -12.62 -4.78 -9.54
CA ARG A 13 -13.57 -5.74 -8.97
C ARG A 13 -12.85 -6.86 -8.21
N GLU A 14 -11.87 -7.49 -8.85
CA GLU A 14 -11.06 -8.54 -8.23
C GLU A 14 -10.20 -7.98 -7.08
N LEU A 15 -9.57 -6.81 -7.29
CA LEU A 15 -8.74 -6.18 -6.26
C LEU A 15 -9.54 -5.87 -4.99
N THR A 16 -10.75 -5.34 -5.12
CA THR A 16 -11.57 -4.89 -3.99
C THR A 16 -12.37 -6.00 -3.32
N ASP A 17 -12.40 -7.19 -3.93
CA ASP A 17 -13.05 -8.34 -3.31
C ASP A 17 -12.35 -8.71 -2.00
N ARG A 18 -13.14 -8.83 -0.94
CA ARG A 18 -12.71 -9.07 0.45
C ARG A 18 -11.67 -8.07 0.95
N TYR A 19 -11.68 -6.83 0.43
CA TYR A 19 -10.86 -5.77 1.03
C TYR A 19 -11.27 -5.54 2.48
N GLN A 20 -10.29 -5.56 3.36
CA GLN A 20 -10.42 -5.25 4.78
C GLN A 20 -9.24 -4.42 5.25
N ASP A 21 -9.51 -3.31 5.91
CA ASP A 21 -8.53 -2.54 6.66
C ASP A 21 -8.80 -2.73 8.15
N ASN A 22 -7.96 -3.55 8.78
CA ASN A 22 -8.04 -3.86 10.21
C ASN A 22 -7.04 -3.01 11.01
N ALA A 23 -6.72 -1.82 10.51
CA ALA A 23 -5.76 -0.92 11.11
C ALA A 23 -4.43 -1.63 11.44
N GLU A 24 -4.11 -1.80 12.72
CA GLU A 24 -2.86 -2.41 13.16
C GLU A 24 -2.70 -3.89 12.78
N ASN A 25 -3.81 -4.59 12.56
CA ASN A 25 -3.82 -6.02 12.24
C ASN A 25 -3.62 -6.30 10.74
N GLY A 26 -3.34 -5.28 9.95
CA GLY A 26 -3.04 -5.40 8.53
C GLY A 26 -4.17 -4.96 7.60
N VAL A 27 -3.83 -4.84 6.33
CA VAL A 27 -4.75 -4.49 5.26
C VAL A 27 -4.67 -5.58 4.20
N THR A 28 -5.80 -6.18 3.86
CA THR A 28 -5.90 -7.23 2.85
C THR A 28 -6.82 -6.85 1.72
N ALA A 29 -6.56 -7.36 0.52
CA ALA A 29 -7.36 -7.17 -0.69
C ALA A 29 -7.26 -8.42 -1.58
N TYR A 30 -7.81 -8.37 -2.77
CA TYR A 30 -7.70 -9.43 -3.78
C TYR A 30 -8.06 -10.80 -3.19
N HIS A 31 -9.34 -11.02 -2.96
CA HIS A 31 -9.90 -12.22 -2.32
C HIS A 31 -9.38 -12.51 -0.90
N GLY A 32 -8.70 -11.54 -0.27
CA GLY A 32 -8.00 -11.69 1.01
C GLY A 32 -6.59 -12.28 0.88
N GLU A 33 -6.11 -12.48 -0.35
CA GLU A 33 -4.81 -13.10 -0.65
C GLU A 33 -3.67 -12.08 -0.79
N LEU A 34 -3.98 -10.78 -0.93
CA LEU A 34 -2.99 -9.71 -1.02
C LEU A 34 -2.83 -9.01 0.32
N ASP A 35 -1.65 -9.07 0.91
CA ASP A 35 -1.25 -8.18 2.00
C ASP A 35 -0.85 -6.81 1.42
N VAL A 36 -1.71 -5.81 1.63
CA VAL A 36 -1.53 -4.45 1.10
C VAL A 36 -0.58 -3.63 1.98
N ARG A 37 -0.43 -4.01 3.24
CA ARG A 37 0.45 -3.31 4.17
C ARG A 37 1.38 -4.27 4.93
N PRO A 38 2.33 -4.90 4.21
CA PRO A 38 3.33 -5.71 4.87
C PRO A 38 4.15 -4.88 5.87
N PRO A 39 4.77 -5.50 6.89
CA PRO A 39 5.41 -4.79 8.02
C PRO A 39 6.50 -3.78 7.64
N TYR A 40 7.10 -3.92 6.47
CA TYR A 40 8.15 -3.01 5.99
C TYR A 40 7.60 -1.80 5.20
N GLN A 41 6.33 -1.82 4.81
CA GLN A 41 5.69 -0.69 4.12
C GLN A 41 5.29 0.39 5.15
N ARG A 42 5.25 1.63 4.66
CA ARG A 42 4.77 2.77 5.44
C ARG A 42 3.24 2.73 5.59
N GLU A 43 2.73 3.50 6.52
CA GLU A 43 1.29 3.74 6.64
C GLU A 43 0.74 4.47 5.41
N PHE A 44 -0.60 4.44 5.27
CA PHE A 44 -1.29 5.20 4.25
C PHE A 44 -1.10 6.71 4.49
N VAL A 45 -0.52 7.41 3.51
CA VAL A 45 -0.14 8.82 3.63
C VAL A 45 -0.72 9.72 2.53
N TYR A 46 -1.48 9.16 1.58
CA TYR A 46 -2.12 9.97 0.55
C TYR A 46 -3.18 10.87 1.17
N GLY A 47 -3.04 12.18 0.94
CA GLY A 47 -4.07 13.15 1.23
C GLY A 47 -5.21 13.10 0.20
N GLU A 48 -6.18 14.00 0.36
CA GLU A 48 -7.34 14.09 -0.52
C GLU A 48 -6.94 14.29 -1.99
N LYS A 49 -5.96 15.16 -2.25
CA LYS A 49 -5.49 15.48 -3.61
C LYS A 49 -4.95 14.25 -4.34
N GLU A 50 -4.11 13.46 -3.68
CA GLU A 50 -3.50 12.27 -4.25
C GLU A 50 -4.54 11.16 -4.46
N ARG A 51 -5.44 10.94 -3.50
CA ARG A 51 -6.55 9.98 -3.64
C ARG A 51 -7.45 10.35 -4.81
N ASN A 52 -7.85 11.61 -4.90
CA ASN A 52 -8.68 12.11 -5.98
C ASN A 52 -8.01 11.95 -7.34
N ALA A 53 -6.70 12.17 -7.46
CA ALA A 53 -5.95 11.96 -8.69
C ALA A 53 -5.96 10.49 -9.14
N VAL A 54 -5.90 9.54 -8.21
CA VAL A 54 -6.02 8.11 -8.53
C VAL A 54 -7.41 7.80 -9.11
N ILE A 55 -8.47 8.24 -8.43
CA ILE A 55 -9.85 7.97 -8.88
C ILE A 55 -10.14 8.67 -10.21
N HIS A 56 -9.71 9.92 -10.37
CA HIS A 56 -9.80 10.63 -11.65
C HIS A 56 -9.19 9.84 -12.80
N THR A 57 -7.97 9.31 -12.61
CA THR A 57 -7.27 8.52 -13.63
C THR A 57 -8.08 7.28 -14.03
N VAL A 58 -8.67 6.58 -13.06
CA VAL A 58 -9.52 5.41 -13.29
C VAL A 58 -10.79 5.78 -14.04
N GLU A 59 -11.51 6.82 -13.63
CA GLU A 59 -12.73 7.28 -14.29
C GLU A 59 -12.52 7.69 -15.76
N GLN A 60 -11.38 8.35 -16.03
CA GLN A 60 -11.02 8.74 -17.40
C GLN A 60 -10.54 7.56 -18.25
N GLY A 61 -10.31 6.39 -17.66
CA GLY A 61 -9.73 5.24 -18.35
C GLY A 61 -8.27 5.44 -18.74
N PHE A 62 -7.57 6.39 -18.10
CA PHE A 62 -6.15 6.60 -18.32
C PHE A 62 -5.32 5.52 -17.61
N PRO A 63 -4.15 5.15 -18.15
CA PRO A 63 -3.32 4.12 -17.52
C PRO A 63 -2.76 4.61 -16.19
N LEU A 64 -3.01 3.85 -15.12
CA LEU A 64 -2.28 3.97 -13.87
C LEU A 64 -0.89 3.34 -14.01
N ASN A 65 0.08 3.88 -13.29
CA ASN A 65 1.39 3.23 -13.19
C ASN A 65 1.23 1.78 -12.73
N VAL A 66 2.05 0.88 -13.28
CA VAL A 66 2.08 -0.54 -12.92
C VAL A 66 2.28 -0.74 -11.43
N MET A 67 1.76 -1.82 -10.91
CA MET A 67 1.94 -2.25 -9.51
C MET A 67 2.85 -3.48 -9.48
N TYR A 68 3.50 -3.71 -8.35
CA TYR A 68 4.37 -4.86 -8.16
C TYR A 68 3.97 -5.62 -6.91
N TRP A 69 3.67 -6.90 -7.07
CA TRP A 69 3.35 -7.82 -5.98
C TRP A 69 4.38 -8.93 -5.92
N ALA A 70 4.76 -9.37 -4.74
CA ALA A 70 5.62 -10.52 -4.53
C ALA A 70 4.81 -11.72 -4.10
N THR A 71 5.09 -12.88 -4.67
CA THR A 71 4.54 -14.16 -4.21
C THR A 71 5.20 -14.57 -2.89
N ARG A 72 4.41 -15.00 -1.92
CA ARG A 72 4.87 -15.60 -0.66
C ARG A 72 4.90 -17.13 -0.77
N ASP A 73 5.61 -17.79 0.12
CA ASP A 73 5.74 -19.26 0.13
C ASP A 73 4.40 -19.99 0.31
N ASN A 74 3.44 -19.36 0.96
CA ASN A 74 2.08 -19.90 1.15
C ASN A 74 1.15 -19.66 -0.05
N GLY A 75 1.66 -19.13 -1.16
CA GLY A 75 0.88 -18.85 -2.36
C GLY A 75 0.09 -17.52 -2.32
N THR A 76 0.13 -16.77 -1.22
CA THR A 76 -0.45 -15.43 -1.13
C THR A 76 0.52 -14.38 -1.68
N PHE A 77 0.07 -13.12 -1.71
CA PHE A 77 0.84 -12.00 -2.25
C PHE A 77 1.10 -10.93 -1.21
N GLU A 78 2.16 -10.19 -1.40
CA GLU A 78 2.41 -8.94 -0.68
C GLU A 78 2.72 -7.82 -1.69
N ILE A 79 2.28 -6.63 -1.38
CA ILE A 79 2.52 -5.49 -2.27
C ILE A 79 3.95 -4.97 -2.10
N ILE A 80 4.67 -4.81 -3.22
CA ILE A 80 5.99 -4.18 -3.26
C ILE A 80 5.85 -2.70 -3.60
N ASP A 81 5.10 -2.39 -4.65
CA ASP A 81 4.75 -1.01 -5.04
C ASP A 81 3.30 -0.92 -5.47
N GLY A 82 2.68 0.24 -5.23
CA GLY A 82 1.28 0.50 -5.52
C GLY A 82 0.37 0.50 -4.29
N GLN A 83 0.89 0.36 -3.06
CA GLN A 83 0.12 0.35 -1.82
C GLN A 83 -0.86 1.52 -1.72
N GLN A 84 -0.38 2.74 -1.92
CA GLN A 84 -1.20 3.96 -1.77
C GLN A 84 -2.34 4.02 -2.79
N ARG A 85 -2.07 3.59 -4.02
CA ARG A 85 -3.07 3.49 -5.09
C ARG A 85 -4.11 2.42 -4.78
N THR A 86 -3.67 1.24 -4.35
CA THR A 86 -4.53 0.13 -3.94
C THR A 86 -5.49 0.56 -2.83
N ILE A 87 -4.97 1.15 -1.75
CA ILE A 87 -5.81 1.61 -0.62
C ILE A 87 -6.79 2.69 -1.10
N SER A 88 -6.35 3.67 -1.90
CA SER A 88 -7.24 4.72 -2.43
C SER A 88 -8.40 4.14 -3.24
N ILE A 89 -8.12 3.19 -4.13
CA ILE A 89 -9.15 2.52 -4.94
C ILE A 89 -10.13 1.75 -4.04
N CYS A 90 -9.60 0.95 -3.12
CA CYS A 90 -10.42 0.13 -2.23
C CYS A 90 -11.31 0.99 -1.31
N GLN A 91 -10.77 2.04 -0.72
CA GLN A 91 -11.51 2.99 0.11
C GLN A 91 -12.62 3.70 -0.68
N TYR A 92 -12.36 4.10 -1.93
CA TYR A 92 -13.39 4.70 -2.77
C TYR A 92 -14.53 3.72 -3.07
N VAL A 93 -14.22 2.51 -3.50
CA VAL A 93 -15.22 1.46 -3.77
C VAL A 93 -16.02 1.10 -2.52
N LYS A 94 -15.41 1.16 -1.34
CA LYS A 94 -16.11 1.03 -0.05
C LYS A 94 -16.89 2.28 0.37
N SER A 95 -16.82 3.35 -0.44
CA SER A 95 -17.47 4.64 -0.13
C SER A 95 -16.98 5.29 1.16
N GLU A 96 -15.69 5.14 1.48
CA GLU A 96 -15.07 5.77 2.65
C GLU A 96 -14.76 7.25 2.41
N PHE A 97 -14.66 7.68 1.15
CA PHE A 97 -14.56 9.10 0.78
C PHE A 97 -15.29 9.40 -0.53
N ALA A 98 -15.55 10.68 -0.76
CA ALA A 98 -16.17 11.17 -1.99
C ALA A 98 -15.10 11.70 -2.96
N TYR A 99 -15.25 11.41 -4.25
CA TYR A 99 -14.57 12.07 -5.34
C TYR A 99 -15.55 12.97 -6.09
N GLU A 100 -15.20 14.24 -6.34
CA GLU A 100 -16.10 15.25 -6.92
C GLU A 100 -17.50 15.30 -6.26
N MET A 101 -17.52 15.27 -4.93
CA MET A 101 -18.73 15.23 -4.08
C MET A 101 -19.62 14.00 -4.26
N ARG A 102 -19.15 12.97 -4.97
CA ARG A 102 -19.88 11.72 -5.20
C ARG A 102 -19.18 10.54 -4.56
N TYR A 103 -19.89 9.82 -3.71
CA TYR A 103 -19.46 8.54 -3.19
C TYR A 103 -19.72 7.43 -4.23
N PHE A 104 -18.92 6.37 -4.20
CA PHE A 104 -19.08 5.25 -5.12
C PHE A 104 -20.49 4.64 -5.07
N HIS A 105 -21.12 4.53 -3.90
CA HIS A 105 -22.48 3.99 -3.79
C HIS A 105 -23.53 4.86 -4.50
N ASN A 106 -23.27 6.15 -4.71
CA ASN A 106 -24.18 7.09 -5.39
C ASN A 106 -24.04 7.07 -6.92
N LEU A 107 -23.06 6.33 -7.47
CA LEU A 107 -22.87 6.19 -8.90
C LEU A 107 -23.96 5.30 -9.49
N SER A 108 -24.30 5.51 -10.77
CA SER A 108 -25.17 4.60 -11.55
C SER A 108 -24.52 3.22 -11.72
N GLY A 109 -25.30 2.22 -12.14
CA GLY A 109 -24.78 0.88 -12.40
C GLY A 109 -23.64 0.89 -13.42
N ASP A 110 -23.85 1.57 -14.56
CA ASP A 110 -22.86 1.65 -15.64
C ASP A 110 -21.56 2.34 -15.19
N GLU A 111 -21.66 3.41 -14.39
CA GLU A 111 -20.49 4.10 -13.83
C GLU A 111 -19.71 3.19 -12.86
N LYS A 112 -20.43 2.45 -12.02
CA LYS A 112 -19.83 1.45 -11.11
C LYS A 112 -19.10 0.37 -11.88
N ASP A 113 -19.77 -0.20 -12.90
CA ASP A 113 -19.18 -1.28 -13.70
C ASP A 113 -17.96 -0.78 -14.48
N LYS A 114 -18.00 0.43 -15.05
CA LYS A 114 -16.84 1.05 -15.68
C LYS A 114 -15.62 1.13 -14.76
N ILE A 115 -15.83 1.52 -13.52
CA ILE A 115 -14.74 1.61 -12.52
C ILE A 115 -14.30 0.21 -12.11
N LEU A 116 -15.24 -0.69 -11.80
CA LEU A 116 -14.92 -2.04 -11.32
C LEU A 116 -14.22 -2.90 -12.38
N ASP A 117 -14.52 -2.69 -13.65
CA ASP A 117 -13.95 -3.45 -14.77
C ASP A 117 -12.63 -2.84 -15.28
N TYR A 118 -12.22 -1.68 -14.76
CA TYR A 118 -10.92 -1.08 -15.06
C TYR A 118 -9.80 -2.06 -14.73
N LYS A 119 -8.84 -2.22 -15.67
CA LYS A 119 -7.73 -3.17 -15.54
C LYS A 119 -6.48 -2.49 -14.99
N LEU A 120 -6.02 -3.01 -13.88
CA LEU A 120 -4.74 -2.66 -13.26
C LEU A 120 -3.66 -3.58 -13.83
N MET A 121 -2.53 -3.00 -14.21
CA MET A 121 -1.36 -3.74 -14.67
C MET A 121 -0.49 -4.10 -13.47
N VAL A 122 -0.36 -5.39 -13.18
CA VAL A 122 0.33 -5.89 -11.99
C VAL A 122 1.43 -6.86 -12.39
N TYR A 123 2.66 -6.56 -12.03
CA TYR A 123 3.77 -7.51 -12.13
C TYR A 123 3.81 -8.40 -10.88
N ILE A 124 3.63 -9.70 -11.08
CA ILE A 124 3.81 -10.71 -10.04
C ILE A 124 5.26 -11.16 -10.05
N CYS A 125 5.96 -10.92 -8.95
CA CYS A 125 7.38 -11.20 -8.77
C CYS A 125 7.55 -12.45 -7.89
N THR A 126 8.17 -13.50 -8.42
CA THR A 126 8.48 -14.74 -7.70
C THR A 126 9.98 -14.92 -7.61
N GLY A 127 10.52 -15.08 -6.41
CA GLY A 127 11.94 -15.23 -6.16
C GLY A 127 12.23 -15.35 -4.66
N THR A 128 13.51 -15.40 -4.30
CA THR A 128 13.96 -15.40 -2.90
C THR A 128 13.72 -14.02 -2.27
N ASP A 129 13.62 -13.98 -0.94
CA ASP A 129 13.43 -12.71 -0.22
C ASP A 129 14.54 -11.71 -0.49
N SER A 130 15.78 -12.18 -0.65
CA SER A 130 16.92 -11.34 -1.01
C SER A 130 16.76 -10.72 -2.41
N GLU A 131 16.25 -11.47 -3.40
CA GLU A 131 16.00 -10.96 -4.76
C GLU A 131 14.83 -9.95 -4.76
N LYS A 132 13.76 -10.25 -4.04
CA LYS A 132 12.59 -9.36 -3.86
C LYS A 132 13.03 -8.03 -3.21
N LEU A 133 13.84 -8.10 -2.16
CA LEU A 133 14.35 -6.93 -1.45
C LEU A 133 15.21 -6.06 -2.36
N LYS A 134 16.17 -6.67 -3.07
CA LYS A 134 17.02 -5.95 -4.02
C LYS A 134 16.19 -5.28 -5.14
N TRP A 135 15.15 -5.96 -5.61
CA TRP A 135 14.23 -5.41 -6.59
C TRP A 135 13.42 -4.23 -6.03
N PHE A 136 12.93 -4.36 -4.81
CA PHE A 136 12.22 -3.30 -4.09
C PHE A 136 13.08 -2.03 -3.95
N GLU A 137 14.36 -2.17 -3.60
CA GLU A 137 15.31 -1.06 -3.61
C GLU A 137 15.40 -0.39 -4.99
N THR A 138 15.49 -1.20 -6.05
CA THR A 138 15.64 -0.71 -7.42
C THR A 138 14.42 0.06 -7.92
N ILE A 139 13.21 -0.43 -7.66
CA ILE A 139 11.95 0.22 -8.08
C ILE A 139 11.81 1.58 -7.39
N ASN A 140 12.13 1.65 -6.11
CA ASN A 140 11.96 2.87 -5.34
C ASN A 140 12.96 3.98 -5.69
N ILE A 141 14.07 3.67 -6.35
CA ILE A 141 15.01 4.67 -6.89
C ILE A 141 14.35 5.51 -8.00
N ALA A 142 13.42 4.94 -8.76
CA ALA A 142 12.76 5.63 -9.87
C ALA A 142 11.52 6.47 -9.45
N GLY A 143 11.04 6.32 -8.21
CA GLY A 143 9.87 7.00 -7.64
C GLY A 143 10.21 8.01 -6.55
N LYS A 144 9.30 8.20 -5.57
CA LYS A 144 9.67 8.87 -4.31
C LYS A 144 10.65 7.96 -3.57
N PRO A 145 11.91 8.36 -3.36
CA PRO A 145 12.88 7.51 -2.70
C PRO A 145 12.34 7.10 -1.32
N LEU A 146 12.47 5.83 -1.01
CA LEU A 146 12.27 5.35 0.35
C LEU A 146 13.26 6.06 1.26
N PHE A 147 12.81 6.46 2.42
CA PHE A 147 13.73 6.86 3.47
C PHE A 147 14.63 5.66 3.82
N LYS A 148 15.89 5.93 4.16
CA LYS A 148 16.85 4.88 4.55
C LYS A 148 16.28 3.93 5.61
N GLN A 149 15.39 4.42 6.45
CA GLN A 149 14.73 3.64 7.48
C GLN A 149 13.67 2.67 6.95
N GLU A 150 12.92 3.03 5.93
CA GLU A 150 11.97 2.11 5.27
C GLU A 150 12.72 0.91 4.68
N LEU A 151 13.88 1.19 4.09
CA LEU A 151 14.77 0.15 3.57
C LEU A 151 15.33 -0.76 4.67
N ARG A 152 15.78 -0.17 5.78
CA ARG A 152 16.24 -0.94 6.96
C ARG A 152 15.11 -1.79 7.54
N ASN A 153 13.90 -1.26 7.62
CA ASN A 153 12.73 -1.99 8.08
C ASN A 153 12.40 -3.21 7.20
N ALA A 154 12.66 -3.13 5.91
CA ALA A 154 12.49 -4.25 4.99
C ALA A 154 13.60 -5.32 5.18
N VAL A 155 14.85 -4.88 5.36
CA VAL A 155 16.01 -5.78 5.57
C VAL A 155 15.92 -6.51 6.92
N TYR A 156 15.50 -5.80 7.96
CA TYR A 156 15.47 -6.32 9.33
C TYR A 156 14.05 -6.64 9.81
N SER A 157 13.13 -6.94 8.87
CA SER A 157 11.76 -7.30 9.22
C SER A 157 11.74 -8.51 10.16
N GLY A 158 11.14 -8.33 11.34
CA GLY A 158 11.02 -9.36 12.36
C GLY A 158 10.18 -8.86 13.55
N SER A 159 9.95 -9.73 14.53
CA SER A 159 9.12 -9.43 15.69
C SER A 159 9.61 -8.17 16.44
N TRP A 160 10.93 -8.02 16.59
CA TRP A 160 11.53 -6.86 17.27
C TRP A 160 11.23 -5.54 16.54
N VAL A 161 11.42 -5.50 15.20
CA VAL A 161 11.14 -4.28 14.41
C VAL A 161 9.66 -3.96 14.41
N SER A 162 8.80 -4.97 14.36
CA SER A 162 7.34 -4.78 14.42
C SER A 162 6.91 -4.21 15.77
N ASP A 163 7.47 -4.70 16.87
CA ASP A 163 7.23 -4.17 18.21
C ASP A 163 7.80 -2.75 18.37
N ALA A 164 9.02 -2.51 17.91
CA ALA A 164 9.62 -1.18 17.96
C ALA A 164 8.80 -0.14 17.19
N LYS A 165 8.30 -0.47 16.00
CA LYS A 165 7.37 0.40 15.25
C LYS A 165 6.10 0.72 16.02
N ARG A 166 5.54 -0.25 16.74
CA ARG A 166 4.34 -0.06 17.55
C ARG A 166 4.53 0.98 18.64
N TYR A 167 5.72 1.05 19.24
CA TYR A 167 6.01 1.97 20.33
C TYR A 167 6.56 3.33 19.88
N PHE A 168 7.24 3.40 18.72
CA PHE A 168 8.02 4.57 18.32
C PHE A 168 7.64 5.20 16.98
N SER A 169 6.97 4.49 16.09
CA SER A 169 6.85 4.93 14.68
C SER A 169 5.42 4.97 14.14
N LYS A 170 4.40 4.81 14.98
CA LYS A 170 3.00 4.90 14.56
C LYS A 170 2.33 6.17 15.04
N SER A 171 1.34 6.62 14.31
CA SER A 171 0.39 7.64 14.77
C SER A 171 -0.22 7.18 16.10
N SER A 172 -0.22 8.04 17.11
CA SER A 172 -0.71 7.71 18.46
C SER A 172 0.10 6.66 19.23
N CYS A 173 1.35 6.38 18.81
CA CYS A 173 2.23 5.50 19.59
C CYS A 173 2.58 6.12 20.97
N PRO A 174 3.00 5.30 21.96
CA PRO A 174 3.38 5.80 23.28
C PRO A 174 4.43 6.90 23.24
N ALA A 175 5.44 6.78 22.39
CA ALA A 175 6.48 7.81 22.24
C ALA A 175 5.90 9.13 21.69
N TYR A 176 4.92 9.07 20.79
CA TYR A 176 4.22 10.27 20.32
C TYR A 176 3.38 10.91 21.43
N ALA A 177 2.61 10.10 22.15
CA ALA A 177 1.75 10.59 23.23
C ALA A 177 2.56 11.28 24.37
N ILE A 178 3.75 10.77 24.68
CA ILE A 178 4.63 11.33 25.71
C ILE A 178 5.44 12.53 25.19
N GLY A 179 5.86 12.49 23.93
CA GLY A 179 6.79 13.46 23.36
C GLY A 179 6.14 14.59 22.54
N ALA A 180 4.82 14.57 22.31
CA ALA A 180 4.15 15.51 21.43
C ALA A 180 4.29 16.98 21.85
N ASP A 181 4.36 17.25 23.14
CA ASP A 181 4.52 18.60 23.68
C ASP A 181 5.95 19.16 23.55
N TYR A 182 6.92 18.29 23.35
CA TYR A 182 8.35 18.65 23.33
C TYR A 182 9.00 18.51 21.97
N LEU A 183 8.39 17.78 21.05
CA LEU A 183 8.96 17.40 19.76
C LEU A 183 8.03 17.78 18.62
N THR A 184 8.48 18.71 17.79
CA THR A 184 7.79 19.12 16.55
C THR A 184 8.16 18.20 15.40
N GLY A 185 7.25 17.95 14.46
CA GLY A 185 7.49 17.16 13.25
C GLY A 185 6.44 16.08 13.00
N SER A 186 6.74 15.14 12.12
CA SER A 186 5.84 14.03 11.78
C SER A 186 5.58 13.13 12.99
N PRO A 187 4.32 12.68 13.24
CA PRO A 187 4.03 11.67 14.26
C PRO A 187 4.71 10.32 13.98
N ILE A 188 5.10 10.08 12.74
CA ILE A 188 5.85 8.87 12.35
C ILE A 188 7.35 9.14 12.56
N ARG A 189 7.84 8.84 13.75
CA ARG A 189 9.21 9.16 14.16
C ARG A 189 10.10 7.92 14.08
N GLN A 190 10.46 7.54 12.87
CA GLN A 190 11.36 6.41 12.66
C GLN A 190 12.81 6.70 13.11
N ASP A 191 13.17 7.98 13.16
CA ASP A 191 14.52 8.42 13.57
C ASP A 191 14.86 8.03 15.02
N TYR A 192 13.87 7.79 15.88
CA TYR A 192 14.09 7.27 17.23
C TYR A 192 14.60 5.83 17.30
N LEU A 193 14.49 5.09 16.20
CA LEU A 193 15.03 3.73 16.12
C LEU A 193 16.50 3.73 15.65
N GLU A 194 17.04 4.89 15.28
CA GLU A 194 18.41 5.04 14.78
C GLU A 194 19.42 5.43 15.90
N THR A 195 18.92 5.80 17.08
CA THR A 195 19.75 6.14 18.26
C THR A 195 19.83 4.98 19.23
#